data_4200e1f9ae07a3229db55d6559f6f54a
#
_entry.id   4200e1f9ae07a3229db55d6559f6f54a
#
_cell.length_a   1.000
_cell.length_b   1.000
_cell.length_c   1.000
_cell.angle_alpha   90.00
_cell.angle_beta   90.00
_cell.angle_gamma   90.00
#
_symmetry.space_group_name_H-M   'P 1'
#
loop_
_entity.id
_entity.type
_entity.pdbx_description
1 polymer ?
#
loop_
_entity_poly.entity_id
_entity_poly.type
_entity_poly.pdbx_seq_one_letter_code
_entity_poly.pdbx_strand_id
1 'polypeptide(L)'
;ENILVAAKTITHADGGTLYRVTEDEASLRFEIVRTDSLKIAMGGTSGNPIPFPLLPLRTESGAENNSMVAAYAAIHQKTVSIADAYVAEGFDFSGTRKFDERTGYRSQSFLTVPMKNHENAVIGVLQLLNSIDPDTGKVVPFSAADQRLAESLASQAAIALTNRQLAADALRTVQER
;
A
#
# COMPACT_ATOMS: atom_id res chain seq x y z
N GLU A 1 -8.61 -7.50 2.37
CA GLU A 1 -9.10 -6.39 3.19
C GLU A 1 -8.83 -6.59 4.66
N ASN A 2 -9.06 -7.77 5.20
CA ASN A 2 -8.81 -8.09 6.61
C ASN A 2 -7.34 -7.87 7.01
N ILE A 3 -6.41 -8.14 6.11
CA ILE A 3 -4.98 -7.99 6.37
C ILE A 3 -4.61 -6.51 6.50
N LEU A 4 -5.18 -5.64 5.66
CA LEU A 4 -4.95 -4.20 5.78
C LEU A 4 -5.48 -3.68 7.11
N VAL A 5 -6.68 -4.08 7.51
CA VAL A 5 -7.28 -3.69 8.79
C VAL A 5 -6.42 -4.20 9.96
N ALA A 6 -5.97 -5.45 9.90
CA ALA A 6 -5.09 -6.03 10.93
C ALA A 6 -3.77 -5.27 11.04
N ALA A 7 -3.14 -4.95 9.91
CA ALA A 7 -1.89 -4.20 9.88
C ALA A 7 -2.06 -2.81 10.50
N LYS A 8 -3.15 -2.11 10.17
CA LYS A 8 -3.46 -0.81 10.77
C LYS A 8 -3.65 -0.91 12.28
N THR A 9 -4.40 -1.91 12.73
CA THR A 9 -4.71 -2.10 14.15
C THR A 9 -3.45 -2.40 14.96
N ILE A 10 -2.63 -3.32 14.49
CA ILE A 10 -1.41 -3.76 15.20
C ILE A 10 -0.37 -2.63 15.29
N THR A 11 -0.23 -1.85 14.24
CA THR A 11 0.77 -0.78 14.16
C THR A 11 0.23 0.58 14.61
N HIS A 12 -1.04 0.65 15.00
CA HIS A 12 -1.75 1.90 15.33
C HIS A 12 -1.75 2.90 14.18
N ALA A 13 -1.69 2.42 12.94
CA ALA A 13 -1.73 3.29 11.77
C ALA A 13 -3.14 3.86 11.57
N ASP A 14 -3.23 5.16 11.30
CA ASP A 14 -4.50 5.83 11.03
C ASP A 14 -5.03 5.49 9.64
N GLY A 15 -4.15 5.24 8.70
CA GLY A 15 -4.53 4.94 7.34
C GLY A 15 -3.71 3.83 6.71
N GLY A 16 -4.21 3.33 5.60
CA GLY A 16 -3.51 2.32 4.83
C GLY A 16 -4.07 2.18 3.44
N THR A 17 -3.23 1.72 2.53
CA THR A 17 -3.56 1.45 1.14
C THR A 17 -3.01 0.09 0.75
N LEU A 18 -3.82 -0.68 0.05
CA LEU A 18 -3.39 -1.91 -0.58
C LEU A 18 -3.35 -1.68 -2.08
N TYR A 19 -2.18 -1.86 -2.68
CA TYR A 19 -1.98 -1.78 -4.12
C TYR A 19 -1.81 -3.19 -4.68
N ARG A 20 -2.22 -3.37 -5.92
CA ARG A 20 -1.99 -4.61 -6.66
C ARG A 20 -1.26 -4.30 -7.97
N VAL A 21 -0.27 -5.11 -8.31
CA VAL A 21 0.42 -5.02 -9.61
C VAL A 21 -0.58 -5.41 -10.69
N THR A 22 -0.65 -4.61 -11.76
CA THR A 22 -1.56 -4.88 -12.89
C THR A 22 -1.12 -6.12 -13.67
N GLU A 23 -2.05 -6.68 -14.45
CA GLU A 23 -1.79 -7.92 -15.22
C GLU A 23 -0.62 -7.76 -16.19
N ASP A 24 -0.45 -6.57 -16.77
CA ASP A 24 0.66 -6.26 -17.67
C ASP A 24 1.97 -5.95 -16.93
N GLU A 25 1.95 -5.99 -15.59
CA GLU A 25 3.11 -5.70 -14.73
C GLU A 25 3.68 -4.28 -14.90
N ALA A 26 2.91 -3.38 -15.50
CA ALA A 26 3.37 -2.02 -15.82
C ALA A 26 3.04 -0.99 -14.73
N SER A 27 2.07 -1.28 -13.87
CA SER A 27 1.54 -0.29 -12.92
C SER A 27 1.07 -0.93 -11.62
N LEU A 28 0.82 -0.08 -10.64
CA LEU A 28 0.12 -0.44 -9.39
C LEU A 28 -1.31 0.11 -9.47
N ARG A 29 -2.27 -0.72 -9.10
CA ARG A 29 -3.68 -0.33 -8.97
C ARG A 29 -4.01 -0.17 -7.49
N PHE A 30 -4.72 0.89 -7.14
CA PHE A 30 -5.29 1.04 -5.81
C PHE A 30 -6.43 0.04 -5.64
N GLU A 31 -6.30 -0.88 -4.72
CA GLU A 31 -7.35 -1.88 -4.42
C GLU A 31 -8.20 -1.50 -3.22
N ILE A 32 -7.57 -0.99 -2.16
CA ILE A 32 -8.24 -0.60 -0.92
C ILE A 32 -7.55 0.63 -0.37
N VAL A 33 -8.36 1.63 0.03
CA VAL A 33 -7.86 2.83 0.72
C VAL A 33 -8.72 3.06 1.95
N ARG A 34 -8.09 3.19 3.12
CA ARG A 34 -8.76 3.47 4.38
C ARG A 34 -8.00 4.51 5.18
N THR A 35 -8.72 5.46 5.77
CA THR A 35 -8.16 6.41 6.72
C THR A 35 -9.20 6.64 7.81
N ASP A 36 -8.92 6.17 9.03
CA ASP A 36 -9.90 6.14 10.10
C ASP A 36 -10.33 7.54 10.56
N SER A 37 -9.37 8.45 10.78
CA SER A 37 -9.68 9.79 11.25
C SER A 37 -10.48 10.62 10.24
N LEU A 38 -10.34 10.35 8.94
CA LEU A 38 -11.10 10.99 7.86
C LEU A 38 -12.34 10.21 7.47
N LYS A 39 -12.56 9.03 8.06
CA LYS A 39 -13.66 8.12 7.74
C LYS A 39 -13.69 7.75 6.25
N ILE A 40 -12.51 7.61 5.65
CA ILE A 40 -12.37 7.18 4.26
C ILE A 40 -12.34 5.67 4.19
N ALA A 41 -13.18 5.11 3.33
CA ALA A 41 -13.16 3.69 2.98
C ALA A 41 -13.53 3.57 1.51
N MET A 42 -12.55 3.20 0.68
CA MET A 42 -12.72 3.05 -0.77
C MET A 42 -12.14 1.71 -1.22
N GLY A 43 -12.76 1.10 -2.22
CA GLY A 43 -12.38 -0.21 -2.72
C GLY A 43 -12.75 -1.34 -1.75
N GLY A 44 -12.29 -2.55 -2.03
CA GLY A 44 -12.60 -3.72 -1.23
C GLY A 44 -14.11 -3.93 -1.11
N THR A 45 -14.59 -4.18 0.11
CA THR A 45 -16.01 -4.41 0.38
C THR A 45 -16.79 -3.13 0.72
N SER A 46 -16.16 -1.96 0.65
CA SER A 46 -16.79 -0.69 1.04
C SER A 46 -17.94 -0.25 0.13
N GLY A 47 -17.94 -0.73 -1.12
CA GLY A 47 -18.92 -0.29 -2.11
C GLY A 47 -18.57 1.06 -2.76
N ASN A 48 -17.51 1.71 -2.33
CA ASN A 48 -17.08 3.00 -2.85
C ASN A 48 -15.94 2.81 -3.86
N PRO A 49 -16.06 3.32 -5.08
CA PRO A 49 -14.96 3.20 -6.06
C PRO A 49 -13.78 4.08 -5.68
N ILE A 50 -12.60 3.68 -6.13
CA ILE A 50 -11.39 4.46 -5.93
C ILE A 50 -11.16 5.32 -7.17
N PRO A 51 -11.18 6.67 -7.04
CA PRO A 51 -11.06 7.56 -8.19
C PRO A 51 -9.61 7.82 -8.62
N PHE A 52 -8.65 7.14 -8.00
CA PHE A 52 -7.24 7.39 -8.28
C PHE A 52 -6.76 6.60 -9.50
N PRO A 53 -5.94 7.22 -10.37
CA PRO A 53 -5.42 6.54 -11.54
C PRO A 53 -4.39 5.49 -11.17
N LEU A 54 -4.02 4.64 -12.12
CA LEU A 54 -2.93 3.69 -11.95
C LEU A 54 -1.63 4.44 -11.66
N LEU A 55 -0.78 3.86 -10.81
CA LEU A 55 0.55 4.39 -10.50
C LEU A 55 1.56 3.64 -11.37
N PRO A 56 2.14 4.28 -12.40
CA PRO A 56 3.05 3.57 -13.28
C PRO A 56 4.36 3.22 -12.60
N LEU A 57 4.88 2.02 -12.88
CA LEU A 57 6.18 1.58 -12.37
C LEU A 57 7.33 2.15 -13.19
N ARG A 58 7.05 2.61 -14.41
CA ARG A 58 8.04 3.25 -15.26
C ARG A 58 7.53 4.59 -15.76
N THR A 59 8.46 5.52 -15.96
CA THR A 59 8.17 6.85 -16.51
C THR A 59 7.96 6.75 -18.02
N GLU A 60 7.53 7.84 -18.65
CA GLU A 60 7.34 7.91 -20.12
C GLU A 60 8.62 7.58 -20.89
N SER A 61 9.79 7.86 -20.31
CA SER A 61 11.09 7.55 -20.92
C SER A 61 11.48 6.06 -20.77
N GLY A 62 10.68 5.26 -20.05
CA GLY A 62 10.98 3.86 -19.76
C GLY A 62 11.84 3.64 -18.54
N ALA A 63 12.27 4.70 -17.86
CA ALA A 63 13.05 4.60 -16.64
C ALA A 63 12.20 4.15 -15.45
N GLU A 64 12.84 3.59 -14.43
CA GLU A 64 12.15 3.21 -13.20
C GLU A 64 11.55 4.44 -12.50
N ASN A 65 10.31 4.31 -12.00
CA ASN A 65 9.65 5.37 -11.27
C ASN A 65 10.11 5.35 -9.81
N ASN A 66 11.27 5.93 -9.54
CA ASN A 66 11.88 5.95 -8.21
C ASN A 66 11.43 7.13 -7.36
N SER A 67 10.62 8.03 -7.89
CA SER A 67 10.15 9.20 -7.15
C SER A 67 8.92 8.92 -6.28
N MET A 68 8.12 7.92 -6.64
CA MET A 68 6.93 7.52 -5.87
C MET A 68 7.27 6.36 -4.95
N VAL A 69 6.97 6.49 -3.66
CA VAL A 69 7.37 5.51 -2.65
C VAL A 69 6.86 4.09 -2.95
N ALA A 70 5.58 3.97 -3.28
CA ALA A 70 4.98 2.65 -3.56
C ALA A 70 5.63 1.98 -4.78
N ALA A 71 5.86 2.74 -5.85
CA ALA A 71 6.53 2.24 -7.04
C ALA A 71 7.98 1.83 -6.74
N TYR A 72 8.70 2.65 -5.99
CA TYR A 72 10.06 2.35 -5.57
C TYR A 72 10.15 1.04 -4.79
N ALA A 73 9.25 0.87 -3.81
CA ALA A 73 9.21 -0.34 -2.99
C ALA A 73 8.95 -1.59 -3.85
N ALA A 74 8.04 -1.49 -4.82
CA ALA A 74 7.73 -2.59 -5.72
C ALA A 74 8.90 -2.94 -6.63
N ILE A 75 9.54 -1.95 -7.22
CA ILE A 75 10.65 -2.13 -8.17
C ILE A 75 11.87 -2.72 -7.46
N HIS A 76 12.25 -2.16 -6.33
CA HIS A 76 13.45 -2.54 -5.60
C HIS A 76 13.24 -3.65 -4.58
N GLN A 77 11.99 -4.08 -4.41
CA GLN A 77 11.61 -5.15 -3.48
C GLN A 77 12.09 -4.88 -2.04
N LYS A 78 11.95 -3.63 -1.62
CA LYS A 78 12.42 -3.16 -0.31
C LYS A 78 11.31 -2.44 0.44
N THR A 79 11.25 -2.68 1.75
CA THR A 79 10.42 -1.88 2.65
C THR A 79 11.03 -0.49 2.80
N VAL A 80 10.15 0.54 2.72
CA VAL A 80 10.55 1.92 2.89
C VAL A 80 9.81 2.48 4.11
N SER A 81 10.56 3.01 5.07
CA SER A 81 9.99 3.67 6.26
C SER A 81 10.35 5.15 6.21
N ILE A 82 9.32 5.99 6.24
CA ILE A 82 9.46 7.45 6.22
C ILE A 82 8.99 8.00 7.56
N ALA A 83 9.87 8.68 8.28
CA ALA A 83 9.52 9.25 9.58
C ALA A 83 8.60 10.46 9.44
N ASP A 84 8.88 11.33 8.48
CA ASP A 84 8.07 12.52 8.19
C ASP A 84 8.19 12.90 6.73
N ALA A 85 7.10 12.75 5.98
CA ALA A 85 7.07 13.04 4.55
C ALA A 85 7.29 14.53 4.23
N TYR A 86 7.06 15.42 5.18
CA TYR A 86 7.23 16.86 4.97
C TYR A 86 8.70 17.28 4.97
N VAL A 87 9.59 16.45 5.52
CA VAL A 87 11.03 16.74 5.55
C VAL A 87 11.87 15.68 4.84
N ALA A 88 11.26 14.59 4.41
CA ALA A 88 11.97 13.52 3.71
C ALA A 88 12.39 13.96 2.31
N GLU A 89 13.57 13.53 1.90
CA GLU A 89 14.10 13.82 0.58
C GLU A 89 14.14 12.55 -0.28
N GLY A 90 14.21 12.72 -1.58
CA GLY A 90 14.35 11.63 -2.52
C GLY A 90 13.05 11.09 -3.11
N PHE A 91 11.90 11.49 -2.57
CA PHE A 91 10.59 11.09 -3.08
C PHE A 91 9.70 12.29 -3.36
N ASP A 92 8.76 12.10 -4.30
CA ASP A 92 7.77 13.11 -4.64
C ASP A 92 6.50 12.91 -3.82
N PHE A 93 6.25 13.80 -2.88
CA PHE A 93 5.05 13.79 -2.04
C PHE A 93 4.04 14.87 -2.46
N SER A 94 4.14 15.42 -3.68
CA SER A 94 3.25 16.49 -4.13
C SER A 94 1.78 16.09 -4.12
N GLY A 95 1.46 14.87 -4.53
CA GLY A 95 0.09 14.33 -4.48
C GLY A 95 -0.42 14.21 -3.06
N THR A 96 0.43 13.75 -2.14
CA THR A 96 0.13 13.65 -0.71
C THR A 96 -0.17 15.03 -0.12
N ARG A 97 0.64 16.02 -0.45
CA ARG A 97 0.44 17.40 0.04
C ARG A 97 -0.86 18.01 -0.47
N LYS A 98 -1.22 17.75 -1.73
CA LYS A 98 -2.50 18.21 -2.28
C LYS A 98 -3.69 17.59 -1.56
N PHE A 99 -3.61 16.30 -1.27
CA PHE A 99 -4.62 15.60 -0.48
C PHE A 99 -4.73 16.21 0.92
N ASP A 100 -3.59 16.48 1.57
CA ASP A 100 -3.54 17.07 2.91
C ASP A 100 -4.17 18.48 2.92
N GLU A 101 -3.85 19.31 1.94
CA GLU A 101 -4.43 20.65 1.82
C GLU A 101 -5.95 20.61 1.66
N ARG A 102 -6.44 19.66 0.85
CA ARG A 102 -7.87 19.52 0.57
C ARG A 102 -8.65 18.99 1.77
N THR A 103 -8.05 18.11 2.56
CA THR A 103 -8.73 17.41 3.65
C THR A 103 -8.42 17.95 5.04
N GLY A 104 -7.41 18.81 5.17
CA GLY A 104 -6.92 19.28 6.48
C GLY A 104 -6.10 18.21 7.23
N TYR A 105 -5.73 17.14 6.55
CA TYR A 105 -4.95 16.04 7.12
C TYR A 105 -3.45 16.34 7.04
N ARG A 106 -2.64 15.69 7.85
CA ARG A 106 -1.18 15.76 7.74
C ARG A 106 -0.61 14.35 7.63
N SER A 107 -0.31 13.94 6.41
CA SER A 107 0.31 12.63 6.12
C SER A 107 1.80 12.72 6.48
N GLN A 108 2.18 12.13 7.58
CA GLN A 108 3.51 12.32 8.16
C GLN A 108 4.36 11.06 8.07
N SER A 109 4.04 10.00 8.80
CA SER A 109 4.84 8.78 8.78
C SER A 109 4.24 7.74 7.84
N PHE A 110 5.12 7.05 7.09
CA PHE A 110 4.73 6.00 6.14
C PHE A 110 5.55 4.74 6.36
N LEU A 111 4.92 3.60 6.19
CA LEU A 111 5.59 2.31 6.12
C LEU A 111 5.06 1.60 4.88
N THR A 112 5.92 1.40 3.89
CA THR A 112 5.56 0.87 2.58
C THR A 112 6.28 -0.46 2.37
N VAL A 113 5.51 -1.54 2.24
CA VAL A 113 6.03 -2.91 2.22
C VAL A 113 5.63 -3.61 0.93
N PRO A 114 6.59 -4.13 0.13
CA PRO A 114 6.23 -4.92 -1.04
C PRO A 114 5.68 -6.28 -0.62
N MET A 115 4.63 -6.75 -1.30
CA MET A 115 4.02 -8.04 -1.08
C MET A 115 4.57 -9.03 -2.12
N LYS A 116 5.34 -10.01 -1.65
CA LYS A 116 6.01 -10.99 -2.50
C LYS A 116 5.34 -12.36 -2.40
N ASN A 117 5.18 -13.02 -3.53
CA ASN A 117 4.67 -14.39 -3.56
C ASN A 117 5.79 -15.42 -3.33
N HIS A 118 5.49 -16.71 -3.48
CA HIS A 118 6.46 -17.82 -3.29
C HIS A 118 7.65 -17.75 -4.23
N GLU A 119 7.47 -17.15 -5.40
CA GLU A 119 8.52 -17.02 -6.41
C GLU A 119 9.34 -15.75 -6.21
N ASN A 120 9.11 -15.05 -5.10
CA ASN A 120 9.75 -13.78 -4.76
C ASN A 120 9.41 -12.64 -5.74
N ALA A 121 8.29 -12.78 -6.45
CA ALA A 121 7.78 -11.73 -7.33
C ALA A 121 6.87 -10.80 -6.54
N VAL A 122 7.00 -9.49 -6.75
CA VAL A 122 6.12 -8.51 -6.11
C VAL A 122 4.77 -8.50 -6.84
N ILE A 123 3.69 -8.76 -6.10
CA ILE A 123 2.33 -8.78 -6.62
C ILE A 123 1.50 -7.61 -6.12
N GLY A 124 2.01 -6.86 -5.17
CA GLY A 124 1.33 -5.70 -4.63
C GLY A 124 2.20 -4.95 -3.64
N VAL A 125 1.61 -3.93 -3.02
CA VAL A 125 2.28 -3.11 -2.00
C VAL A 125 1.27 -2.81 -0.89
N LEU A 126 1.71 -2.98 0.36
CA LEU A 126 0.97 -2.58 1.55
C LEU A 126 1.60 -1.29 2.07
N GLN A 127 0.82 -0.23 2.15
CA GLN A 127 1.30 1.06 2.67
C GLN A 127 0.48 1.48 3.87
N LEU A 128 1.16 1.76 4.98
CA LEU A 128 0.56 2.24 6.21
C LEU A 128 0.92 3.72 6.40
N LEU A 129 0.00 4.47 6.99
CA LEU A 129 0.08 5.92 7.11
C LEU A 129 -0.18 6.33 8.55
N ASN A 130 0.70 7.15 9.10
CA ASN A 130 0.56 7.79 10.41
C ASN A 130 0.33 6.79 11.55
N SER A 131 1.42 6.30 12.12
CA SER A 131 1.36 5.53 13.37
C SER A 131 1.03 6.50 14.51
N ILE A 132 -0.04 6.21 15.26
CA ILE A 132 -0.50 7.08 16.35
C ILE A 132 -0.10 6.45 17.67
N ASP A 133 0.68 7.19 18.46
CA ASP A 133 1.05 6.76 19.81
C ASP A 133 -0.22 6.71 20.67
N PRO A 134 -0.60 5.53 21.23
CA PRO A 134 -1.83 5.40 21.99
C PRO A 134 -1.83 6.22 23.29
N ASP A 135 -0.65 6.54 23.82
CA ASP A 135 -0.55 7.30 25.07
C ASP A 135 -0.66 8.81 24.86
N THR A 136 -0.11 9.32 23.77
CA THR A 136 -0.06 10.78 23.51
C THR A 136 -1.03 11.23 22.42
N GLY A 137 -1.51 10.32 21.58
CA GLY A 137 -2.31 10.64 20.39
C GLY A 137 -1.54 11.31 19.26
N LYS A 138 -0.22 11.41 19.38
CA LYS A 138 0.63 12.04 18.38
C LYS A 138 1.05 11.05 17.33
N VAL A 139 1.27 11.54 16.10
CA VAL A 139 1.82 10.75 15.01
C VAL A 139 3.31 10.56 15.27
N VAL A 140 3.75 9.31 15.17
CA VAL A 140 5.14 8.90 15.39
C VAL A 140 5.60 8.05 14.20
N PRO A 141 6.92 7.91 13.99
CA PRO A 141 7.43 6.95 13.00
C PRO A 141 7.04 5.53 13.35
N PHE A 142 6.94 4.67 12.34
CA PHE A 142 6.74 3.24 12.56
C PHE A 142 8.01 2.63 13.17
N SER A 143 7.84 1.72 14.12
CA SER A 143 8.98 1.07 14.79
C SER A 143 9.51 -0.10 13.96
N ALA A 144 10.69 -0.61 14.33
CA ALA A 144 11.23 -1.83 13.74
C ALA A 144 10.31 -3.03 13.97
N ALA A 145 9.65 -3.10 15.13
CA ALA A 145 8.66 -4.14 15.41
C ALA A 145 7.46 -4.03 14.48
N ASP A 146 6.96 -2.81 14.27
CA ASP A 146 5.86 -2.54 13.33
C ASP A 146 6.24 -3.01 11.91
N GLN A 147 7.46 -2.72 11.48
CA GLN A 147 7.94 -3.12 10.17
C GLN A 147 7.93 -4.65 10.02
N ARG A 148 8.43 -5.38 11.01
CA ARG A 148 8.44 -6.85 10.98
C ARG A 148 7.02 -7.43 10.91
N LEU A 149 6.10 -6.87 11.70
CA LEU A 149 4.70 -7.29 11.69
C LEU A 149 4.04 -7.02 10.34
N ALA A 150 4.25 -5.82 9.79
CA ALA A 150 3.71 -5.45 8.49
C ALA A 150 4.27 -6.33 7.37
N GLU A 151 5.56 -6.64 7.40
CA GLU A 151 6.18 -7.53 6.42
C GLU A 151 5.60 -8.94 6.49
N SER A 152 5.33 -9.46 7.68
CA SER A 152 4.69 -10.76 7.87
C SER A 152 3.26 -10.76 7.31
N LEU A 153 2.49 -9.72 7.60
CA LEU A 153 1.13 -9.58 7.08
C LEU A 153 1.11 -9.39 5.57
N ALA A 154 2.08 -8.67 5.02
CA ALA A 154 2.22 -8.50 3.58
C ALA A 154 2.48 -9.84 2.88
N SER A 155 3.29 -10.71 3.47
CA SER A 155 3.52 -12.06 2.95
C SER A 155 2.24 -12.89 2.97
N GLN A 156 1.45 -12.81 4.03
CA GLN A 156 0.15 -13.50 4.11
C GLN A 156 -0.82 -12.97 3.06
N ALA A 157 -0.84 -11.66 2.83
CA ALA A 157 -1.68 -11.04 1.81
C ALA A 157 -1.30 -11.54 0.41
N ALA A 158 -0.01 -11.64 0.13
CA ALA A 158 0.50 -12.14 -1.15
C ALA A 158 0.04 -13.57 -1.41
N ILE A 159 0.11 -14.43 -0.40
CA ILE A 159 -0.34 -15.83 -0.49
C ILE A 159 -1.84 -15.88 -0.76
N ALA A 160 -2.63 -15.10 -0.03
CA ALA A 160 -4.08 -15.07 -0.19
C ALA A 160 -4.49 -14.60 -1.58
N LEU A 161 -3.85 -13.57 -2.11
CA LEU A 161 -4.12 -13.06 -3.45
C LEU A 161 -3.73 -14.08 -4.53
N THR A 162 -2.58 -14.73 -4.38
CA THR A 162 -2.13 -15.78 -5.29
C THR A 162 -3.10 -16.95 -5.31
N ASN A 163 -3.57 -17.40 -4.15
CA ASN A 163 -4.54 -18.50 -4.05
C ASN A 163 -5.86 -18.15 -4.72
N ARG A 164 -6.36 -16.92 -4.55
CA ARG A 164 -7.59 -16.47 -5.21
C ARG A 164 -7.43 -16.45 -6.73
N GLN A 165 -6.29 -16.01 -7.22
CA GLN A 165 -6.00 -15.97 -8.66
C GLN A 165 -5.96 -17.38 -9.24
N LEU A 166 -5.29 -18.32 -8.57
CA LEU A 166 -5.23 -19.71 -8.99
C LEU A 166 -6.63 -20.36 -9.01
N ALA A 167 -7.45 -20.10 -8.01
CA ALA A 167 -8.82 -20.61 -7.95
C ALA A 167 -9.67 -20.05 -9.09
N ALA A 168 -9.57 -18.75 -9.38
CA ALA A 168 -10.28 -18.11 -10.46
C ALA A 168 -9.87 -18.66 -11.82
N ASP A 169 -8.57 -18.86 -12.03
CA ASP A 169 -8.03 -19.43 -13.28
C ASP A 169 -8.49 -20.88 -13.47
N ALA A 170 -8.49 -21.68 -12.42
CA ALA A 170 -8.96 -23.07 -12.45
C ALA A 170 -10.46 -23.14 -12.82
N LEU A 171 -11.28 -22.28 -12.23
CA LEU A 171 -12.72 -22.21 -12.51
C LEU A 171 -12.96 -21.80 -13.96
N ARG A 172 -12.26 -20.80 -14.45
CA ARG A 172 -12.37 -20.34 -15.85
C ARG A 172 -12.02 -21.46 -16.82
N THR A 173 -10.93 -22.19 -16.57
CA THR A 173 -10.52 -23.33 -17.39
C THR A 173 -11.60 -24.40 -17.46
N VAL A 174 -12.27 -24.70 -16.36
CA VAL A 174 -13.38 -25.66 -16.32
C VAL A 174 -14.54 -25.18 -17.16
N GLN A 175 -14.89 -23.90 -17.08
CA GLN A 175 -16.01 -23.32 -17.84
C GLN A 175 -15.77 -23.28 -19.35
N GLU A 176 -14.52 -23.19 -19.77
CA GLU A 176 -14.14 -23.17 -21.20
C GLU A 176 -14.12 -24.55 -21.85
N ARG A 177 -14.24 -25.63 -21.07
CA ARG A 177 -14.34 -27.00 -21.56
C ARG A 177 -15.80 -27.34 -21.87
#